data_6c1ca2c382d19397f4aef64f26d6e80d
#
_entry.id   6c1ca2c382d19397f4aef64f26d6e80d
#
_cell.length_a   1.000
_cell.length_b   1.000
_cell.length_c   1.000
_cell.angle_alpha   90.00
_cell.angle_beta   90.00
_cell.angle_gamma   90.00
#
_symmetry.space_group_name_H-M   'P 1'
#
loop_
_entity.id
_entity.type
_entity.pdbx_description
1 polymer ?
#
loop_
_entity_poly.entity_id
_entity_poly.type
_entity_poly.pdbx_seq_one_letter_code
_entity_poly.pdbx_strand_id
1 'polypeptide(L)'
;MSNIYNQGLDKVAANSQPLTPINFLNRTADVYPDKVAIIHGKQQITYQQYRKNVRRLASGLIKFGVKPGQTVSIMAANIPQFLDAHFAVPQIGAVLNAINIRLDAANIAFILDHGECDVLLTDTAFSCVIEEALALSSRKPLVIDIDDIEGPGGDRLGSMEYNELLAQGDENFSQSFVQDEWQALALNYTSGTTGNPKGVVYSHRGAYLNSIGHNFIWPTNNKTNYLWTLPMFHCNGWCFPWTIVAVGGTQVCLRQVEVEAVVNAMIDHKVTHFCGAPIVLNMILNADEELLTKLPKNIKAMTAGAPPPAAVIKGIESLGIEITQSYGLTEVYGPCVVSEWKDEWNDKSDDERAALKARQGVRYPTQEDVDVLDPSTMEPVPADGETMGEIMFRGNTTMKGYLKNEKTTEEAFADGWFHSGDLAVKHPDGYIEIRDRSKDIIISGGKIFHQLK
;
A
#
# COMPACT_ATOMS: atom_id res chain seq x y z
N MET A 1 26.73 16.63 -33.10
CA MET A 1 25.60 17.38 -33.70
C MET A 1 24.65 17.74 -32.58
N SER A 2 24.29 19.02 -32.41
CA SER A 2 23.29 19.41 -31.42
C SER A 2 21.93 18.85 -31.88
N ASN A 3 21.25 18.13 -31.02
CA ASN A 3 19.92 17.59 -31.30
C ASN A 3 18.94 18.78 -31.44
N ILE A 4 18.33 18.97 -32.61
CA ILE A 4 17.38 20.06 -32.88
C ILE A 4 16.20 20.07 -31.93
N TYR A 5 15.80 18.92 -31.36
CA TYR A 5 14.72 18.81 -30.41
C TYR A 5 15.08 19.24 -28.96
N ASN A 6 16.33 19.69 -28.74
CA ASN A 6 16.78 20.23 -27.46
C ASN A 6 17.14 21.73 -27.53
N GLN A 7 16.93 22.37 -28.69
CA GLN A 7 17.23 23.81 -28.88
C GLN A 7 16.02 24.69 -28.52
N GLY A 8 16.13 25.42 -27.42
CA GLY A 8 15.05 26.31 -26.94
C GLY A 8 13.83 25.57 -26.40
N LEU A 9 13.99 24.27 -26.05
CA LEU A 9 12.93 23.37 -25.54
C LEU A 9 13.24 22.86 -24.11
N ASP A 10 13.77 23.77 -23.28
CA ASP A 10 14.12 23.45 -21.90
C ASP A 10 12.89 23.19 -21.03
N LYS A 11 13.11 22.46 -19.94
CA LYS A 11 12.10 22.29 -18.90
C LYS A 11 11.82 23.62 -18.22
N VAL A 12 10.54 24.00 -18.19
CA VAL A 12 10.04 25.18 -17.47
C VAL A 12 8.83 24.80 -16.64
N ALA A 13 8.40 25.64 -15.70
CA ALA A 13 7.28 25.37 -14.83
C ALA A 13 5.96 25.02 -15.57
N ALA A 14 5.80 25.51 -16.80
CA ALA A 14 4.62 25.25 -17.62
C ALA A 14 4.56 23.82 -18.19
N ASN A 15 5.71 23.18 -18.41
CA ASN A 15 5.80 21.88 -19.09
C ASN A 15 6.47 20.78 -18.26
N SER A 16 6.92 21.07 -17.04
CA SER A 16 7.60 20.10 -16.18
C SER A 16 7.21 20.31 -14.72
N GLN A 17 6.49 19.35 -14.19
CA GLN A 17 6.14 19.25 -12.76
C GLN A 17 6.50 17.84 -12.26
N PRO A 18 6.94 17.67 -10.99
CA PRO A 18 7.20 16.36 -10.43
C PRO A 18 5.95 15.48 -10.42
N LEU A 19 6.08 14.23 -10.81
CA LEU A 19 5.03 13.22 -10.62
C LEU A 19 4.85 12.97 -9.12
N THR A 20 3.69 13.32 -8.60
CA THR A 20 3.33 13.12 -7.19
C THR A 20 1.83 12.87 -7.04
N PRO A 21 1.41 11.91 -6.20
CA PRO A 21 -0.02 11.62 -6.00
C PRO A 21 -0.74 12.71 -5.19
N ILE A 22 -0.02 13.65 -4.57
CA ILE A 22 -0.59 14.69 -3.71
C ILE A 22 -1.60 15.56 -4.47
N ASN A 23 -1.34 15.84 -5.74
CA ASN A 23 -2.20 16.68 -6.57
C ASN A 23 -3.57 16.06 -6.86
N PHE A 24 -3.75 14.75 -6.67
CA PHE A 24 -5.03 14.09 -6.87
C PHE A 24 -6.13 14.67 -5.97
N LEU A 25 -5.82 14.93 -4.70
CA LEU A 25 -6.79 15.48 -3.75
C LEU A 25 -7.24 16.89 -4.15
N ASN A 26 -6.31 17.74 -4.58
CA ASN A 26 -6.65 19.11 -5.01
C ASN A 26 -7.63 19.08 -6.19
N ARG A 27 -7.28 18.34 -7.24
CA ARG A 27 -8.16 18.18 -8.43
C ARG A 27 -9.51 17.62 -8.06
N THR A 28 -9.56 16.60 -7.23
CA THR A 28 -10.82 15.91 -6.89
C THR A 28 -11.72 16.76 -6.00
N ALA A 29 -11.13 17.50 -5.04
CA ALA A 29 -11.88 18.44 -4.22
C ALA A 29 -12.40 19.66 -5.00
N ASP A 30 -11.76 20.05 -6.11
CA ASP A 30 -12.28 21.08 -7.01
C ASP A 30 -13.46 20.59 -7.84
N VAL A 31 -13.44 19.31 -8.27
CA VAL A 31 -14.51 18.72 -9.11
C VAL A 31 -15.71 18.26 -8.27
N TYR A 32 -15.46 17.71 -7.08
CA TYR A 32 -16.47 17.08 -6.23
C TYR A 32 -16.41 17.57 -4.78
N PRO A 33 -16.49 18.90 -4.51
CA PRO A 33 -16.25 19.44 -3.17
C PRO A 33 -17.19 18.86 -2.09
N ASP A 34 -18.46 18.67 -2.41
CA ASP A 34 -19.50 18.24 -1.48
C ASP A 34 -19.69 16.72 -1.43
N LYS A 35 -18.96 15.98 -2.30
CA LYS A 35 -19.05 14.53 -2.30
C LYS A 35 -18.35 13.95 -1.07
N VAL A 36 -18.96 12.93 -0.45
CA VAL A 36 -18.34 12.17 0.64
C VAL A 36 -17.10 11.45 0.13
N ALA A 37 -15.95 11.81 0.68
CA ALA A 37 -14.65 11.22 0.42
C ALA A 37 -14.34 10.08 1.38
N ILE A 38 -14.71 10.24 2.67
CA ILE A 38 -14.40 9.29 3.73
C ILE A 38 -15.63 9.06 4.59
N ILE A 39 -15.88 7.79 4.92
CA ILE A 39 -16.88 7.34 5.90
C ILE A 39 -16.14 6.64 7.03
N HIS A 40 -16.42 7.01 8.29
CA HIS A 40 -15.86 6.40 9.48
C HIS A 40 -16.93 6.30 10.57
N GLY A 41 -17.45 5.11 10.79
CA GLY A 41 -18.65 4.93 11.60
C GLY A 41 -19.82 5.79 11.05
N LYS A 42 -20.30 6.72 11.86
CA LYS A 42 -21.34 7.68 11.47
C LYS A 42 -20.80 8.97 10.83
N GLN A 43 -19.49 9.19 10.95
CA GLN A 43 -18.86 10.39 10.41
C GLN A 43 -18.74 10.30 8.89
N GLN A 44 -19.10 11.37 8.20
CA GLN A 44 -18.90 11.54 6.77
C GLN A 44 -18.08 12.81 6.52
N ILE A 45 -16.97 12.67 5.79
CA ILE A 45 -16.06 13.78 5.48
C ILE A 45 -16.12 14.00 3.96
N THR A 46 -16.47 15.22 3.54
CA THR A 46 -16.50 15.59 2.12
C THR A 46 -15.08 15.81 1.58
N TYR A 47 -14.91 15.80 0.25
CA TYR A 47 -13.62 16.11 -0.37
C TYR A 47 -13.10 17.50 -0.01
N GLN A 48 -13.99 18.49 0.13
CA GLN A 48 -13.61 19.83 0.60
C GLN A 48 -13.08 19.80 2.03
N GLN A 49 -13.76 19.08 2.93
CA GLN A 49 -13.33 18.93 4.34
C GLN A 49 -12.01 18.15 4.42
N TYR A 50 -11.89 17.06 3.64
CA TYR A 50 -10.66 16.25 3.58
C TYR A 50 -9.47 17.11 3.16
N ARG A 51 -9.59 17.89 2.07
CA ARG A 51 -8.56 18.82 1.64
C ARG A 51 -8.20 19.85 2.72
N LYS A 52 -9.19 20.39 3.43
CA LYS A 52 -8.96 21.33 4.53
C LYS A 52 -8.20 20.68 5.69
N ASN A 53 -8.54 19.45 6.06
CA ASN A 53 -7.83 18.70 7.11
C ASN A 53 -6.37 18.46 6.71
N VAL A 54 -6.13 17.98 5.48
CA VAL A 54 -4.77 17.78 4.95
C VAL A 54 -3.96 19.07 4.99
N ARG A 55 -4.52 20.20 4.57
CA ARG A 55 -3.85 21.51 4.61
C ARG A 55 -3.54 21.99 6.02
N ARG A 56 -4.48 21.80 6.96
CA ARG A 56 -4.29 22.11 8.37
C ARG A 56 -3.21 21.23 8.99
N LEU A 57 -3.21 19.92 8.71
CA LEU A 57 -2.18 19.01 9.18
C LEU A 57 -0.80 19.41 8.63
N ALA A 58 -0.69 19.63 7.32
CA ALA A 58 0.54 20.03 6.67
C ALA A 58 1.13 21.33 7.27
N SER A 59 0.32 22.38 7.35
CA SER A 59 0.76 23.68 7.91
C SER A 59 1.01 23.62 9.42
N GLY A 60 0.23 22.80 10.14
CA GLY A 60 0.45 22.53 11.57
C GLY A 60 1.81 21.89 11.81
N LEU A 61 2.13 20.81 11.08
CA LEU A 61 3.44 20.15 11.19
C LEU A 61 4.61 21.11 10.93
N ILE A 62 4.52 22.00 9.93
CA ILE A 62 5.52 23.05 9.67
C ILE A 62 5.66 23.99 10.87
N LYS A 63 4.55 24.43 11.46
CA LYS A 63 4.58 25.31 12.66
C LYS A 63 5.26 24.66 13.85
N PHE A 64 5.19 23.35 13.97
CA PHE A 64 5.88 22.55 14.98
C PHE A 64 7.30 22.14 14.58
N GLY A 65 7.81 22.71 13.48
CA GLY A 65 9.22 22.64 13.10
C GLY A 65 9.58 21.49 12.16
N VAL A 66 8.59 20.74 11.63
CA VAL A 66 8.86 19.69 10.63
C VAL A 66 9.37 20.32 9.34
N LYS A 67 10.48 19.79 8.84
CA LYS A 67 11.17 20.24 7.63
C LYS A 67 11.16 19.16 6.55
N PRO A 68 11.34 19.53 5.27
CA PRO A 68 11.54 18.55 4.20
C PRO A 68 12.65 17.54 4.54
N GLY A 69 12.41 16.27 4.22
CA GLY A 69 13.33 15.16 4.51
C GLY A 69 13.24 14.56 5.91
N GLN A 70 12.52 15.21 6.83
CA GLN A 70 12.29 14.66 8.17
C GLN A 70 11.20 13.59 8.18
N THR A 71 11.23 12.69 9.17
CA THR A 71 10.29 11.58 9.29
C THR A 71 9.14 11.92 10.23
N VAL A 72 7.93 11.79 9.71
CA VAL A 72 6.69 11.79 10.49
C VAL A 72 6.13 10.37 10.49
N SER A 73 6.16 9.73 11.66
CA SER A 73 5.62 8.39 11.86
C SER A 73 4.14 8.44 12.23
N ILE A 74 3.39 7.44 11.79
CA ILE A 74 2.01 7.22 12.21
C ILE A 74 1.79 5.78 12.62
N MET A 75 1.20 5.56 13.81
CA MET A 75 0.72 4.25 14.26
C MET A 75 -0.75 4.35 14.62
N ALA A 76 -1.61 3.92 13.73
CA ALA A 76 -3.05 4.02 13.87
C ALA A 76 -3.77 2.87 13.16
N ALA A 77 -5.02 2.59 13.56
CA ALA A 77 -5.92 1.76 12.80
C ALA A 77 -6.27 2.40 11.45
N ASN A 78 -7.12 1.76 10.66
CA ASN A 78 -7.63 2.34 9.40
C ASN A 78 -8.65 3.45 9.69
N ILE A 79 -8.17 4.65 9.92
CA ILE A 79 -8.95 5.83 10.34
C ILE A 79 -8.69 7.04 9.43
N PRO A 80 -9.57 8.06 9.43
CA PRO A 80 -9.42 9.24 8.57
C PRO A 80 -8.09 9.98 8.73
N GLN A 81 -7.55 10.06 9.95
CA GLN A 81 -6.29 10.75 10.24
C GLN A 81 -5.09 10.09 9.55
N PHE A 82 -5.15 8.79 9.32
CA PHE A 82 -4.14 8.09 8.53
C PHE A 82 -4.21 8.51 7.06
N LEU A 83 -5.44 8.65 6.52
CA LEU A 83 -5.63 9.16 5.16
C LEU A 83 -5.14 10.61 5.02
N ASP A 84 -5.42 11.47 6.02
CA ASP A 84 -4.89 12.84 6.06
C ASP A 84 -3.36 12.84 5.98
N ALA A 85 -2.69 11.98 6.75
CA ALA A 85 -1.22 11.88 6.81
C ALA A 85 -0.61 11.46 5.46
N HIS A 86 -1.28 10.59 4.67
CA HIS A 86 -0.81 10.18 3.34
C HIS A 86 -0.67 11.35 2.35
N PHE A 87 -1.39 12.43 2.56
CA PHE A 87 -1.29 13.64 1.73
C PHE A 87 -0.49 14.74 2.40
N ALA A 88 -0.73 15.01 3.67
CA ALA A 88 -0.16 16.15 4.37
C ALA A 88 1.35 16.04 4.57
N VAL A 89 1.84 14.87 4.98
CA VAL A 89 3.26 14.65 5.27
C VAL A 89 4.10 14.77 4.00
N PRO A 90 3.79 14.05 2.91
CA PRO A 90 4.56 14.21 1.67
C PRO A 90 4.39 15.60 1.02
N GLN A 91 3.27 16.30 1.23
CA GLN A 91 3.06 17.66 0.70
C GLN A 91 4.13 18.64 1.20
N ILE A 92 4.56 18.50 2.43
CA ILE A 92 5.61 19.34 3.03
C ILE A 92 7.02 18.78 2.79
N GLY A 93 7.16 17.78 1.92
CA GLY A 93 8.45 17.15 1.61
C GLY A 93 9.00 16.27 2.73
N ALA A 94 8.21 15.99 3.77
CA ALA A 94 8.55 15.05 4.82
C ALA A 94 8.24 13.60 4.40
N VAL A 95 8.79 12.63 5.10
CA VAL A 95 8.65 11.21 4.80
C VAL A 95 7.64 10.57 5.75
N LEU A 96 6.58 9.98 5.21
CA LEU A 96 5.58 9.28 6.00
C LEU A 96 6.08 7.89 6.38
N ASN A 97 6.33 7.64 7.65
CA ASN A 97 6.65 6.30 8.16
C ASN A 97 5.38 5.65 8.76
N ALA A 98 4.85 4.67 8.05
CA ALA A 98 3.64 3.95 8.43
C ALA A 98 4.01 2.72 9.29
N ILE A 99 3.77 2.79 10.60
CA ILE A 99 4.15 1.75 11.56
C ILE A 99 3.07 0.67 11.63
N ASN A 100 3.50 -0.59 11.56
CA ASN A 100 2.63 -1.74 11.73
C ASN A 100 2.11 -1.85 13.18
N ILE A 101 0.80 -1.81 13.36
CA ILE A 101 0.11 -1.84 14.66
C ILE A 101 0.24 -3.18 15.42
N ARG A 102 0.82 -4.20 14.81
CA ARG A 102 1.01 -5.54 15.40
C ARG A 102 2.41 -5.76 15.95
N LEU A 103 3.29 -4.76 15.87
CA LEU A 103 4.65 -4.85 16.37
C LEU A 103 4.70 -4.69 17.89
N ASP A 104 5.69 -5.33 18.49
CA ASP A 104 6.06 -5.11 19.89
C ASP A 104 6.82 -3.80 20.10
N ALA A 105 6.97 -3.40 21.36
CA ALA A 105 7.61 -2.16 21.76
C ALA A 105 9.08 -2.07 21.29
N ALA A 106 9.83 -3.18 21.29
CA ALA A 106 11.23 -3.18 20.88
C ALA A 106 11.39 -2.90 19.37
N ASN A 107 10.53 -3.52 18.54
CA ASN A 107 10.53 -3.26 17.11
C ASN A 107 10.08 -1.83 16.79
N ILE A 108 9.07 -1.31 17.51
CA ILE A 108 8.61 0.09 17.33
C ILE A 108 9.75 1.05 17.72
N ALA A 109 10.42 0.84 18.88
CA ALA A 109 11.55 1.66 19.31
C ALA A 109 12.67 1.66 18.26
N PHE A 110 13.02 0.49 17.72
CA PHE A 110 13.97 0.38 16.63
C PHE A 110 13.56 1.21 15.41
N ILE A 111 12.29 1.15 15.00
CA ILE A 111 11.77 1.90 13.85
C ILE A 111 11.83 3.41 14.10
N LEU A 112 11.49 3.87 15.29
CA LEU A 112 11.59 5.28 15.68
C LEU A 112 13.04 5.78 15.64
N ASP A 113 13.98 4.99 16.14
CA ASP A 113 15.41 5.33 16.16
C ASP A 113 16.03 5.28 14.76
N HIS A 114 15.84 4.17 14.05
CA HIS A 114 16.43 3.94 12.74
C HIS A 114 15.86 4.90 11.68
N GLY A 115 14.54 5.14 11.71
CA GLY A 115 13.84 6.07 10.82
C GLY A 115 13.99 7.53 11.20
N GLU A 116 14.71 7.84 12.30
CA GLU A 116 14.91 9.20 12.82
C GLU A 116 13.60 9.97 13.00
N CYS A 117 12.63 9.35 13.67
CA CYS A 117 11.30 9.92 13.86
C CYS A 117 11.36 11.27 14.59
N ASP A 118 10.84 12.32 13.96
CA ASP A 118 10.73 13.67 14.55
C ASP A 118 9.34 13.91 15.17
N VAL A 119 8.28 13.36 14.53
CA VAL A 119 6.90 13.44 15.01
C VAL A 119 6.28 12.06 14.96
N LEU A 120 5.59 11.66 16.01
CA LEU A 120 4.79 10.45 16.08
C LEU A 120 3.32 10.81 16.26
N LEU A 121 2.52 10.52 15.24
CA LEU A 121 1.06 10.53 15.31
C LEU A 121 0.61 9.15 15.80
N THR A 122 -0.06 9.05 16.94
CA THR A 122 -0.44 7.74 17.50
C THR A 122 -1.88 7.69 17.95
N ASP A 123 -2.60 6.66 17.53
CA ASP A 123 -3.93 6.33 18.01
C ASP A 123 -3.83 5.87 19.47
N THR A 124 -4.62 6.50 20.34
CA THR A 124 -4.63 6.21 21.79
C THR A 124 -4.90 4.75 22.12
N ALA A 125 -5.58 4.03 21.24
CA ALA A 125 -5.78 2.58 21.37
C ALA A 125 -4.47 1.77 21.48
N PHE A 126 -3.35 2.33 21.04
CA PHE A 126 -2.01 1.70 21.10
C PHE A 126 -1.11 2.32 22.18
N SER A 127 -1.65 3.14 23.08
CA SER A 127 -0.88 3.88 24.08
C SER A 127 0.06 3.00 24.90
N CYS A 128 -0.38 1.84 25.39
CA CYS A 128 0.45 0.94 26.20
C CYS A 128 1.73 0.52 25.47
N VAL A 129 1.64 0.01 24.26
CA VAL A 129 2.82 -0.45 23.49
C VAL A 129 3.69 0.73 23.03
N ILE A 130 3.10 1.89 22.76
CA ILE A 130 3.83 3.10 22.39
C ILE A 130 4.57 3.67 23.58
N GLU A 131 3.99 3.69 24.78
CA GLU A 131 4.68 4.13 26.01
C GLU A 131 5.94 3.31 26.27
N GLU A 132 5.82 1.97 26.20
CA GLU A 132 6.97 1.06 26.31
C GLU A 132 8.02 1.32 25.21
N ALA A 133 7.59 1.52 23.96
CA ALA A 133 8.50 1.81 22.85
C ALA A 133 9.24 3.15 23.04
N LEU A 134 8.55 4.19 23.48
CA LEU A 134 9.15 5.50 23.78
C LEU A 134 10.14 5.43 24.95
N ALA A 135 9.90 4.54 25.92
CA ALA A 135 10.85 4.30 27.01
C ALA A 135 12.14 3.63 26.51
N LEU A 136 12.03 2.70 25.55
CA LEU A 136 13.16 1.97 24.94
C LEU A 136 13.92 2.81 23.90
N SER A 137 13.22 3.68 23.17
CA SER A 137 13.78 4.48 22.08
C SER A 137 14.74 5.57 22.61
N SER A 138 15.86 5.76 21.90
CA SER A 138 16.77 6.87 22.11
C SER A 138 16.22 8.20 21.56
N ARG A 139 15.35 8.14 20.55
CA ARG A 139 14.64 9.30 19.98
C ARG A 139 13.51 9.74 20.92
N LYS A 140 13.28 11.03 20.95
CA LYS A 140 12.17 11.63 21.69
C LYS A 140 11.34 12.47 20.72
N PRO A 141 10.52 11.82 19.87
CA PRO A 141 9.70 12.53 18.92
C PRO A 141 8.66 13.40 19.62
N LEU A 142 8.17 14.43 18.93
CA LEU A 142 6.94 15.10 19.32
C LEU A 142 5.79 14.11 19.15
N VAL A 143 5.16 13.70 20.25
CA VAL A 143 4.01 12.79 20.23
C VAL A 143 2.73 13.60 20.11
N ILE A 144 1.88 13.23 19.15
CA ILE A 144 0.57 13.79 18.92
C ILE A 144 -0.44 12.66 18.97
N ASP A 145 -1.35 12.71 19.95
CA ASP A 145 -2.32 11.67 20.18
C ASP A 145 -3.52 11.82 19.24
N ILE A 146 -4.01 10.71 18.72
CA ILE A 146 -5.23 10.60 17.95
C ILE A 146 -6.28 9.94 18.85
N ASP A 147 -7.23 10.71 19.35
CA ASP A 147 -8.37 10.21 20.13
C ASP A 147 -9.53 9.97 19.17
N ASP A 148 -9.56 8.78 18.57
CA ASP A 148 -10.55 8.46 17.55
C ASP A 148 -11.91 8.15 18.16
N ILE A 149 -12.97 8.80 17.64
CA ILE A 149 -14.34 8.71 18.13
C ILE A 149 -14.92 7.27 18.07
N GLU A 150 -14.46 6.46 17.12
CA GLU A 150 -14.85 5.04 16.98
C GLU A 150 -13.84 4.10 17.67
N GLY A 151 -12.85 4.68 18.38
CA GLY A 151 -11.81 3.94 19.08
C GLY A 151 -12.25 3.46 20.46
N PRO A 152 -11.53 2.49 21.04
CA PRO A 152 -11.78 2.04 22.42
C PRO A 152 -11.31 3.06 23.47
N GLY A 153 -10.68 4.18 23.04
CA GLY A 153 -9.95 5.08 23.91
C GLY A 153 -8.58 4.53 24.29
N GLY A 154 -7.89 5.27 25.17
CA GLY A 154 -6.55 4.95 25.69
C GLY A 154 -5.92 6.17 26.33
N ASP A 155 -4.70 6.02 26.84
CA ASP A 155 -4.00 7.11 27.48
C ASP A 155 -3.37 8.06 26.44
N ARG A 156 -3.38 9.36 26.73
CA ARG A 156 -2.64 10.36 25.97
C ARG A 156 -1.20 10.37 26.43
N LEU A 157 -0.29 10.22 25.50
CA LEU A 157 1.18 10.17 25.75
C LEU A 157 1.86 11.49 25.38
N GLY A 158 1.25 12.25 24.48
CA GLY A 158 1.75 13.52 23.99
C GLY A 158 1.20 14.71 24.79
N SER A 159 1.75 15.87 24.50
CA SER A 159 1.27 17.16 25.02
C SER A 159 0.17 17.79 24.16
N MET A 160 -0.19 17.16 23.05
CA MET A 160 -1.12 17.68 22.04
C MET A 160 -1.97 16.55 21.44
N GLU A 161 -3.23 16.86 21.18
CA GLU A 161 -4.15 16.01 20.47
C GLU A 161 -4.24 16.46 18.99
N TYR A 162 -4.57 15.52 18.10
CA TYR A 162 -4.60 15.72 16.65
C TYR A 162 -5.50 16.89 16.22
N ASN A 163 -6.70 17.02 16.80
CA ASN A 163 -7.59 18.13 16.48
C ASN A 163 -7.06 19.48 16.98
N GLU A 164 -6.28 19.49 18.06
CA GLU A 164 -5.59 20.69 18.54
C GLU A 164 -4.49 21.12 17.54
N LEU A 165 -3.77 20.17 16.96
CA LEU A 165 -2.82 20.42 15.88
C LEU A 165 -3.55 20.99 14.66
N LEU A 166 -4.65 20.37 14.21
CA LEU A 166 -5.44 20.85 13.09
C LEU A 166 -5.99 22.29 13.33
N ALA A 167 -6.42 22.59 14.55
CA ALA A 167 -6.93 23.92 14.91
C ALA A 167 -5.86 25.02 14.78
N GLN A 168 -4.58 24.67 14.92
CA GLN A 168 -3.47 25.60 14.73
C GLN A 168 -3.03 25.70 13.25
N GLY A 169 -3.47 24.78 12.39
CA GLY A 169 -3.16 24.76 10.97
C GLY A 169 -3.97 25.78 10.16
N ASP A 170 -3.47 26.07 8.95
CA ASP A 170 -4.13 26.95 7.97
C ASP A 170 -4.84 26.09 6.90
N GLU A 171 -6.16 26.20 6.80
CA GLU A 171 -6.95 25.47 5.80
C GLU A 171 -6.74 25.96 4.35
N ASN A 172 -6.12 27.11 4.19
CA ASN A 172 -5.77 27.67 2.88
C ASN A 172 -4.35 27.34 2.44
N PHE A 173 -3.56 26.67 3.29
CA PHE A 173 -2.21 26.24 2.95
C PHE A 173 -2.21 25.36 1.69
N SER A 174 -1.54 25.83 0.64
CA SER A 174 -1.53 25.12 -0.67
C SER A 174 -0.12 24.86 -1.20
N GLN A 175 0.91 25.29 -0.47
CA GLN A 175 2.29 25.11 -0.89
C GLN A 175 2.68 23.64 -0.87
N SER A 176 3.37 23.19 -1.92
CA SER A 176 4.03 21.90 -1.96
C SER A 176 5.54 22.08 -1.94
N PHE A 177 6.23 21.27 -1.14
CA PHE A 177 7.69 21.26 -1.06
C PHE A 177 8.32 20.14 -1.92
N VAL A 178 7.53 19.47 -2.74
CA VAL A 178 8.01 18.45 -3.67
C VAL A 178 8.63 19.15 -4.88
N GLN A 179 9.94 19.09 -5.01
CA GLN A 179 10.70 19.70 -6.11
C GLN A 179 11.19 18.66 -7.12
N ASP A 180 11.36 17.40 -6.67
CA ASP A 180 11.81 16.30 -7.47
C ASP A 180 10.97 15.07 -7.16
N GLU A 181 10.48 14.40 -8.19
CA GLU A 181 9.70 13.16 -8.07
C GLU A 181 10.49 11.98 -7.48
N TRP A 182 11.82 12.08 -7.41
CA TRP A 182 12.71 11.12 -6.75
C TRP A 182 12.84 11.36 -5.25
N GLN A 183 12.33 12.48 -4.70
CA GLN A 183 12.27 12.70 -3.25
C GLN A 183 11.55 11.52 -2.57
N ALA A 184 11.99 11.21 -1.34
CA ALA A 184 11.33 10.20 -0.52
C ALA A 184 9.92 10.68 -0.14
N LEU A 185 8.91 9.83 -0.35
CA LEU A 185 7.52 10.09 0.02
C LEU A 185 7.16 9.32 1.27
N ALA A 186 7.58 8.06 1.36
CA ALA A 186 7.23 7.18 2.48
C ALA A 186 8.35 6.20 2.81
N LEU A 187 8.26 5.66 4.03
CA LEU A 187 9.14 4.66 4.61
C LEU A 187 8.28 3.56 5.23
N ASN A 188 8.49 2.32 4.81
CA ASN A 188 7.85 1.16 5.41
C ASN A 188 8.90 0.15 5.86
N TYR A 189 8.61 -0.58 6.91
CA TYR A 189 9.51 -1.61 7.41
C TYR A 189 9.02 -3.00 7.08
N THR A 190 9.91 -3.84 6.53
CA THR A 190 9.62 -5.25 6.32
C THR A 190 9.80 -6.00 7.63
N SER A 191 8.98 -7.04 7.87
CA SER A 191 9.22 -8.00 8.93
C SER A 191 10.46 -8.83 8.56
N GLY A 192 11.62 -8.49 9.11
CA GLY A 192 12.84 -9.28 8.91
C GLY A 192 12.68 -10.66 9.53
N THR A 193 12.75 -11.73 8.75
CA THR A 193 12.73 -13.11 9.25
C THR A 193 14.05 -13.51 9.93
N THR A 194 15.12 -12.73 9.76
CA THR A 194 16.49 -13.07 10.21
C THR A 194 17.28 -11.90 10.79
N GLY A 195 16.62 -10.87 11.33
CA GLY A 195 17.32 -9.70 11.89
C GLY A 195 16.40 -8.49 12.08
N ASN A 196 16.97 -7.32 12.29
CA ASN A 196 16.22 -6.08 12.43
C ASN A 196 15.42 -5.79 11.14
N PRO A 197 14.21 -5.21 11.25
CA PRO A 197 13.40 -4.81 10.10
C PRO A 197 14.18 -3.87 9.15
N LYS A 198 14.04 -4.07 7.84
CA LYS A 198 14.63 -3.19 6.84
C LYS A 198 13.68 -2.06 6.46
N GLY A 199 14.14 -0.82 6.50
CA GLY A 199 13.36 0.34 6.09
C GLY A 199 13.38 0.52 4.57
N VAL A 200 12.26 0.32 3.91
CA VAL A 200 12.08 0.47 2.46
C VAL A 200 11.64 1.89 2.16
N VAL A 201 12.39 2.61 1.33
CA VAL A 201 12.13 4.02 1.00
C VAL A 201 11.47 4.12 -0.39
N TYR A 202 10.36 4.85 -0.48
CA TYR A 202 9.63 5.07 -1.73
C TYR A 202 9.76 6.50 -2.23
N SER A 203 9.72 6.65 -3.57
CA SER A 203 9.69 7.94 -4.23
C SER A 203 8.26 8.41 -4.52
N HIS A 204 8.08 9.72 -4.72
CA HIS A 204 6.82 10.29 -5.21
C HIS A 204 6.41 9.70 -6.57
N ARG A 205 7.39 9.50 -7.48
CA ARG A 205 7.16 8.91 -8.81
C ARG A 205 6.58 7.50 -8.70
N GLY A 206 7.18 6.64 -7.86
CA GLY A 206 6.70 5.26 -7.66
C GLY A 206 5.27 5.23 -7.14
N ALA A 207 4.95 6.06 -6.14
CA ALA A 207 3.60 6.19 -5.59
C ALA A 207 2.58 6.66 -6.63
N TYR A 208 2.94 7.67 -7.44
CA TYR A 208 2.09 8.20 -8.50
C TYR A 208 1.78 7.14 -9.56
N LEU A 209 2.80 6.47 -10.08
CA LEU A 209 2.65 5.47 -11.13
C LEU A 209 1.90 4.23 -10.65
N ASN A 210 2.16 3.74 -9.43
CA ASN A 210 1.43 2.60 -8.89
C ASN A 210 -0.04 2.95 -8.62
N SER A 211 -0.32 4.15 -8.10
CA SER A 211 -1.70 4.62 -7.91
C SER A 211 -2.51 4.66 -9.20
N ILE A 212 -1.90 5.09 -10.31
CA ILE A 212 -2.55 5.09 -11.62
C ILE A 212 -2.61 3.68 -12.20
N GLY A 213 -1.56 2.86 -12.00
CA GLY A 213 -1.51 1.47 -12.44
C GLY A 213 -2.70 0.65 -11.95
N HIS A 214 -3.08 0.82 -10.70
CA HIS A 214 -4.27 0.17 -10.13
C HIS A 214 -5.55 0.49 -10.90
N ASN A 215 -5.74 1.73 -11.35
CA ASN A 215 -6.94 2.12 -12.10
C ASN A 215 -7.01 1.48 -13.50
N PHE A 216 -5.89 1.09 -14.08
CA PHE A 216 -5.86 0.40 -15.37
C PHE A 216 -6.29 -1.05 -15.25
N ILE A 217 -5.77 -1.75 -14.25
CA ILE A 217 -5.98 -3.21 -14.09
C ILE A 217 -7.21 -3.55 -13.25
N TRP A 218 -7.65 -2.63 -12.41
CA TRP A 218 -8.80 -2.79 -11.52
C TRP A 218 -9.68 -1.55 -11.60
N PRO A 219 -10.55 -1.46 -12.64
CA PRO A 219 -11.23 -0.23 -12.99
C PRO A 219 -12.06 0.34 -11.85
N THR A 220 -11.64 1.48 -11.36
CA THR A 220 -12.33 2.28 -10.36
C THR A 220 -12.83 3.59 -10.99
N ASN A 221 -13.79 4.23 -10.37
CA ASN A 221 -14.36 5.50 -10.83
C ASN A 221 -14.98 6.27 -9.66
N ASN A 222 -15.63 7.39 -9.95
CA ASN A 222 -16.27 8.21 -8.93
C ASN A 222 -17.47 7.57 -8.22
N LYS A 223 -17.92 6.37 -8.60
CA LYS A 223 -18.93 5.59 -7.89
C LYS A 223 -18.33 4.49 -7.02
N THR A 224 -17.01 4.37 -6.98
CA THR A 224 -16.31 3.40 -6.15
C THR A 224 -16.50 3.73 -4.68
N ASN A 225 -16.98 2.75 -3.91
CA ASN A 225 -16.97 2.74 -2.46
C ASN A 225 -15.98 1.66 -2.02
N TYR A 226 -14.80 2.09 -1.56
CA TYR A 226 -13.69 1.23 -1.20
C TYR A 226 -13.66 0.98 0.31
N LEU A 227 -13.75 -0.29 0.73
CA LEU A 227 -13.67 -0.70 2.14
C LEU A 227 -12.24 -1.01 2.55
N TRP A 228 -11.77 -0.37 3.61
CA TRP A 228 -10.45 -0.57 4.18
C TRP A 228 -10.36 -1.82 5.07
N THR A 229 -10.32 -3.01 4.47
CA THR A 229 -9.94 -4.27 5.12
C THR A 229 -8.43 -4.52 5.05
N LEU A 230 -7.77 -3.94 4.05
CA LEU A 230 -6.30 -3.88 3.97
C LEU A 230 -5.77 -2.88 4.99
N PRO A 231 -4.75 -3.24 5.82
CA PRO A 231 -4.14 -2.25 6.72
C PRO A 231 -3.47 -1.11 5.95
N MET A 232 -3.78 0.15 6.30
CA MET A 232 -3.20 1.33 5.64
C MET A 232 -1.69 1.43 5.82
N PHE A 233 -1.12 0.84 6.89
CA PHE A 233 0.32 0.82 7.11
C PHE A 233 1.06 -0.15 6.17
N HIS A 234 0.40 -1.18 5.65
CA HIS A 234 1.06 -2.20 4.83
C HIS A 234 1.29 -1.69 3.42
N CYS A 235 2.57 -1.52 3.04
CA CYS A 235 3.00 -0.87 1.79
C CYS A 235 2.18 0.41 1.48
N ASN A 236 1.98 1.24 2.50
CA ASN A 236 1.08 2.41 2.49
C ASN A 236 -0.28 2.11 1.82
N GLY A 237 -0.95 1.06 2.34
CA GLY A 237 -2.25 0.63 1.85
C GLY A 237 -2.29 0.35 0.35
N TRP A 238 -1.18 -0.21 -0.20
CA TRP A 238 -1.03 -0.51 -1.64
C TRP A 238 -1.33 0.68 -2.54
N CYS A 239 -0.97 1.88 -2.14
CA CYS A 239 -1.26 3.14 -2.86
C CYS A 239 -2.76 3.48 -3.02
N PHE A 240 -3.70 2.70 -2.46
CA PHE A 240 -5.14 2.99 -2.54
C PHE A 240 -5.58 4.29 -1.86
N PRO A 241 -4.89 4.85 -0.83
CA PRO A 241 -5.22 6.18 -0.34
C PRO A 241 -5.23 7.23 -1.45
N TRP A 242 -4.30 7.12 -2.40
CA TRP A 242 -4.18 8.03 -3.55
C TRP A 242 -5.02 7.57 -4.74
N THR A 243 -5.07 6.26 -5.02
CA THR A 243 -5.83 5.66 -6.13
C THR A 243 -7.31 6.04 -6.07
N ILE A 244 -7.95 5.88 -4.91
CA ILE A 244 -9.38 6.17 -4.74
C ILE A 244 -9.67 7.66 -4.82
N VAL A 245 -8.77 8.49 -4.30
CA VAL A 245 -8.88 9.95 -4.41
C VAL A 245 -8.73 10.41 -5.87
N ALA A 246 -7.82 9.82 -6.64
CA ALA A 246 -7.60 10.18 -8.05
C ALA A 246 -8.87 10.08 -8.90
N VAL A 247 -9.72 9.11 -8.61
CA VAL A 247 -10.99 8.88 -9.33
C VAL A 247 -12.20 9.54 -8.66
N GLY A 248 -12.05 10.11 -7.49
CA GLY A 248 -13.15 10.70 -6.72
C GLY A 248 -14.08 9.67 -6.08
N GLY A 249 -13.54 8.51 -5.69
CA GLY A 249 -14.27 7.47 -4.96
C GLY A 249 -14.50 7.82 -3.50
N THR A 250 -15.22 6.97 -2.77
CA THR A 250 -15.44 7.08 -1.32
C THR A 250 -14.64 5.99 -0.61
N GLN A 251 -13.95 6.35 0.46
CA GLN A 251 -13.17 5.46 1.31
C GLN A 251 -13.95 5.16 2.59
N VAL A 252 -14.23 3.90 2.85
CA VAL A 252 -14.93 3.43 4.06
C VAL A 252 -13.88 2.89 5.01
N CYS A 253 -13.60 3.62 6.08
CA CYS A 253 -12.66 3.23 7.12
C CYS A 253 -13.25 2.13 8.00
N LEU A 254 -12.42 1.14 8.35
CA LEU A 254 -12.80 0.06 9.25
C LEU A 254 -11.63 -0.18 10.21
N ARG A 255 -11.84 0.09 11.51
CA ARG A 255 -10.80 -0.03 12.54
C ARG A 255 -10.37 -1.48 12.76
N GLN A 256 -11.33 -2.40 12.78
CA GLN A 256 -11.10 -3.82 13.04
C GLN A 256 -11.70 -4.66 11.92
N VAL A 257 -10.92 -5.62 11.44
CA VAL A 257 -11.35 -6.54 10.39
C VAL A 257 -11.97 -7.78 11.06
N GLU A 258 -13.22 -7.64 11.45
CA GLU A 258 -14.06 -8.71 12.03
C GLU A 258 -15.19 -9.05 11.06
N VAL A 259 -15.65 -10.30 11.08
CA VAL A 259 -16.61 -10.83 10.09
C VAL A 259 -17.84 -9.95 9.96
N GLU A 260 -18.54 -9.70 11.08
CA GLU A 260 -19.78 -8.93 11.08
C GLU A 260 -19.54 -7.46 10.69
N ALA A 261 -18.45 -6.85 11.17
CA ALA A 261 -18.11 -5.47 10.85
C ALA A 261 -17.82 -5.30 9.35
N VAL A 262 -17.11 -6.24 8.73
CA VAL A 262 -16.81 -6.24 7.29
C VAL A 262 -18.09 -6.38 6.48
N VAL A 263 -18.94 -7.38 6.78
CA VAL A 263 -20.15 -7.67 6.01
C VAL A 263 -21.18 -6.53 6.17
N ASN A 264 -21.39 -6.04 7.39
CA ASN A 264 -22.28 -4.90 7.65
C ASN A 264 -21.80 -3.63 6.92
N ALA A 265 -20.50 -3.32 6.97
CA ALA A 265 -19.95 -2.18 6.23
C ALA A 265 -20.15 -2.34 4.71
N MET A 266 -20.03 -3.56 4.17
CA MET A 266 -20.29 -3.83 2.75
C MET A 266 -21.75 -3.53 2.38
N ILE A 267 -22.71 -3.90 3.23
CA ILE A 267 -24.15 -3.70 3.03
C ILE A 267 -24.50 -2.22 3.17
N ASP A 268 -24.15 -1.62 4.32
CA ASP A 268 -24.57 -0.27 4.72
C ASP A 268 -24.02 0.81 3.79
N HIS A 269 -22.76 0.63 3.35
CA HIS A 269 -22.07 1.61 2.52
C HIS A 269 -22.02 1.22 1.04
N LYS A 270 -22.75 0.14 0.64
CA LYS A 270 -22.79 -0.33 -0.75
C LYS A 270 -21.40 -0.45 -1.36
N VAL A 271 -20.53 -1.16 -0.62
CA VAL A 271 -19.13 -1.36 -1.03
C VAL A 271 -19.05 -2.00 -2.40
N THR A 272 -18.16 -1.48 -3.21
CA THR A 272 -17.91 -1.98 -4.58
C THR A 272 -16.54 -2.62 -4.71
N HIS A 273 -15.59 -2.22 -3.86
CA HIS A 273 -14.20 -2.66 -3.95
C HIS A 273 -13.60 -2.83 -2.54
N PHE A 274 -12.79 -3.84 -2.36
CA PHE A 274 -11.92 -3.97 -1.17
C PHE A 274 -10.67 -4.80 -1.51
N CYS A 275 -9.61 -4.63 -0.74
CA CYS A 275 -8.42 -5.47 -0.82
C CYS A 275 -8.29 -6.26 0.47
N GLY A 276 -7.93 -7.53 0.38
CA GLY A 276 -7.76 -8.37 1.56
C GLY A 276 -6.90 -9.60 1.31
N ALA A 277 -6.16 -10.02 2.34
CA ALA A 277 -5.47 -11.30 2.33
C ALA A 277 -6.50 -12.47 2.25
N PRO A 278 -6.09 -13.68 1.84
CA PRO A 278 -6.99 -14.84 1.76
C PRO A 278 -7.79 -15.13 3.04
N ILE A 279 -7.22 -14.79 4.21
CA ILE A 279 -7.94 -14.94 5.48
C ILE A 279 -9.20 -14.07 5.55
N VAL A 280 -9.18 -12.87 4.98
CA VAL A 280 -10.36 -11.98 4.95
C VAL A 280 -11.46 -12.58 4.06
N LEU A 281 -11.08 -13.16 2.91
CA LEU A 281 -12.01 -13.86 2.04
C LEU A 281 -12.66 -15.05 2.75
N ASN A 282 -11.84 -15.83 3.46
CA ASN A 282 -12.33 -16.97 4.23
C ASN A 282 -13.24 -16.54 5.41
N MET A 283 -12.95 -15.41 6.05
CA MET A 283 -13.83 -14.84 7.08
C MET A 283 -15.19 -14.47 6.51
N ILE A 284 -15.25 -13.85 5.33
CA ILE A 284 -16.51 -13.49 4.66
C ILE A 284 -17.33 -14.75 4.35
N LEU A 285 -16.71 -15.82 3.86
CA LEU A 285 -17.40 -17.10 3.59
C LEU A 285 -18.04 -17.73 4.83
N ASN A 286 -17.50 -17.46 6.01
CA ASN A 286 -18.01 -17.99 7.28
C ASN A 286 -18.95 -17.03 8.01
N ALA A 287 -19.39 -15.95 7.37
CA ALA A 287 -20.38 -15.04 7.91
C ALA A 287 -21.78 -15.67 7.92
N ASP A 288 -22.69 -15.07 8.67
CA ASP A 288 -24.09 -15.49 8.73
C ASP A 288 -24.74 -15.50 7.34
N GLU A 289 -25.40 -16.60 6.98
CA GLU A 289 -26.03 -16.76 5.66
C GLU A 289 -27.08 -15.68 5.37
N GLU A 290 -27.83 -15.22 6.37
CA GLU A 290 -28.82 -14.17 6.20
C GLU A 290 -28.16 -12.84 5.83
N LEU A 291 -26.99 -12.54 6.43
CA LEU A 291 -26.20 -11.35 6.09
C LEU A 291 -25.61 -11.46 4.67
N LEU A 292 -25.10 -12.63 4.31
CA LEU A 292 -24.52 -12.85 2.98
C LEU A 292 -25.55 -12.65 1.85
N THR A 293 -26.83 -12.96 2.07
CA THR A 293 -27.88 -12.71 1.10
C THR A 293 -28.13 -11.22 0.81
N LYS A 294 -27.72 -10.33 1.72
CA LYS A 294 -27.89 -8.88 1.64
C LYS A 294 -26.71 -8.15 0.99
N LEU A 295 -25.63 -8.88 0.70
CA LEU A 295 -24.43 -8.29 0.09
C LEU A 295 -24.77 -7.59 -1.24
N PRO A 296 -24.15 -6.43 -1.51
CA PRO A 296 -24.20 -5.81 -2.83
C PRO A 296 -23.69 -6.79 -3.90
N LYS A 297 -24.28 -6.72 -5.08
CA LYS A 297 -23.80 -7.51 -6.23
C LYS A 297 -22.61 -6.79 -6.91
N ASN A 298 -21.76 -7.58 -7.55
CA ASN A 298 -20.61 -7.10 -8.31
C ASN A 298 -19.53 -6.39 -7.46
N ILE A 299 -19.36 -6.84 -6.23
CA ILE A 299 -18.20 -6.43 -5.41
C ILE A 299 -16.94 -6.99 -6.06
N LYS A 300 -15.88 -6.20 -6.07
CA LYS A 300 -14.56 -6.60 -6.55
C LYS A 300 -13.61 -6.72 -5.36
N ALA A 301 -12.93 -7.85 -5.27
CA ALA A 301 -11.93 -8.13 -4.24
C ALA A 301 -10.55 -8.31 -4.89
N MET A 302 -9.56 -7.52 -4.47
CA MET A 302 -8.17 -7.77 -4.83
C MET A 302 -7.47 -8.48 -3.67
N THR A 303 -6.79 -9.58 -3.97
CA THR A 303 -6.07 -10.37 -2.97
C THR A 303 -4.61 -10.55 -3.38
N ALA A 304 -3.72 -10.57 -2.39
CA ALA A 304 -2.30 -10.80 -2.56
C ALA A 304 -1.68 -11.41 -1.29
N GLY A 305 -0.37 -11.69 -1.33
CA GLY A 305 0.41 -12.28 -0.24
C GLY A 305 0.56 -13.79 -0.36
N ALA A 306 -0.52 -14.51 -0.57
CA ALA A 306 -0.54 -15.93 -0.94
C ALA A 306 -1.73 -16.16 -1.89
N PRO A 307 -1.65 -17.13 -2.81
CA PRO A 307 -2.80 -17.49 -3.63
C PRO A 307 -3.89 -18.09 -2.73
N PRO A 308 -5.16 -17.59 -2.82
CA PRO A 308 -6.26 -18.23 -2.09
C PRO A 308 -6.47 -19.65 -2.61
N PRO A 309 -6.87 -20.60 -1.74
CA PRO A 309 -7.28 -21.93 -2.19
C PRO A 309 -8.41 -21.84 -3.21
N ALA A 310 -8.42 -22.73 -4.21
CA ALA A 310 -9.45 -22.76 -5.26
C ALA A 310 -10.88 -22.80 -4.69
N ALA A 311 -11.10 -23.54 -3.59
CA ALA A 311 -12.38 -23.61 -2.90
C ALA A 311 -12.83 -22.24 -2.34
N VAL A 312 -11.89 -21.43 -1.85
CA VAL A 312 -12.17 -20.07 -1.36
C VAL A 312 -12.54 -19.15 -2.53
N ILE A 313 -11.79 -19.21 -3.64
CA ILE A 313 -12.11 -18.45 -4.86
C ILE A 313 -13.53 -18.77 -5.31
N LYS A 314 -13.86 -20.06 -5.49
CA LYS A 314 -15.18 -20.52 -5.93
C LYS A 314 -16.28 -20.09 -4.96
N GLY A 315 -16.05 -20.22 -3.65
CA GLY A 315 -17.02 -19.82 -2.62
C GLY A 315 -17.31 -18.32 -2.68
N ILE A 316 -16.30 -17.48 -2.74
CA ILE A 316 -16.45 -16.02 -2.80
C ILE A 316 -17.14 -15.58 -4.10
N GLU A 317 -16.79 -16.20 -5.22
CA GLU A 317 -17.45 -15.89 -6.51
C GLU A 317 -18.93 -16.30 -6.53
N SER A 318 -19.33 -17.37 -5.81
CA SER A 318 -20.72 -17.75 -5.64
C SER A 318 -21.55 -16.70 -4.88
N LEU A 319 -20.92 -15.86 -4.08
CA LEU A 319 -21.54 -14.71 -3.41
C LEU A 319 -21.67 -13.48 -4.32
N GLY A 320 -21.17 -13.54 -5.57
CA GLY A 320 -21.16 -12.42 -6.51
C GLY A 320 -20.00 -11.45 -6.28
N ILE A 321 -18.93 -11.87 -5.61
CA ILE A 321 -17.70 -11.10 -5.40
C ILE A 321 -16.64 -11.60 -6.40
N GLU A 322 -16.23 -10.72 -7.32
CA GLU A 322 -15.18 -11.01 -8.30
C GLU A 322 -13.80 -10.91 -7.67
N ILE A 323 -12.99 -11.97 -7.79
CA ILE A 323 -11.63 -12.00 -7.25
C ILE A 323 -10.60 -11.66 -8.33
N THR A 324 -9.71 -10.72 -8.01
CA THR A 324 -8.49 -10.41 -8.75
C THR A 324 -7.29 -10.80 -7.89
N GLN A 325 -6.51 -11.79 -8.33
CA GLN A 325 -5.24 -12.14 -7.70
C GLN A 325 -4.17 -11.15 -8.16
N SER A 326 -3.36 -10.67 -7.23
CA SER A 326 -2.23 -9.80 -7.51
C SER A 326 -0.99 -10.21 -6.71
N TYR A 327 0.17 -9.72 -7.13
CA TYR A 327 1.43 -9.99 -6.46
C TYR A 327 2.32 -8.74 -6.46
N GLY A 328 3.08 -8.62 -5.42
CA GLY A 328 4.10 -7.62 -5.20
C GLY A 328 4.71 -7.74 -3.82
N LEU A 329 5.67 -6.90 -3.54
CA LEU A 329 6.47 -6.87 -2.32
C LEU A 329 6.47 -5.46 -1.75
N THR A 330 6.93 -5.33 -0.51
CA THR A 330 7.20 -4.00 0.05
C THR A 330 8.16 -3.22 -0.84
N GLU A 331 9.17 -3.87 -1.37
CA GLU A 331 10.23 -3.28 -2.19
C GLU A 331 9.77 -2.78 -3.58
N VAL A 332 8.58 -3.18 -4.03
CA VAL A 332 7.97 -2.69 -5.29
C VAL A 332 6.67 -1.90 -5.03
N TYR A 333 6.49 -1.43 -3.81
CA TYR A 333 5.38 -0.60 -3.33
C TYR A 333 4.01 -1.29 -3.36
N GLY A 334 3.97 -2.58 -3.06
CA GLY A 334 2.76 -3.38 -3.08
C GLY A 334 2.53 -4.09 -4.41
N PRO A 335 1.29 -4.37 -4.80
CA PRO A 335 1.00 -5.08 -6.04
C PRO A 335 1.46 -4.33 -7.28
N CYS A 336 2.14 -5.03 -8.17
CA CYS A 336 2.54 -4.57 -9.51
C CYS A 336 2.51 -5.70 -10.56
N VAL A 337 2.00 -6.87 -10.17
CA VAL A 337 1.71 -8.02 -11.03
C VAL A 337 0.26 -8.45 -10.75
N VAL A 338 -0.47 -8.83 -11.77
CA VAL A 338 -1.90 -9.18 -11.69
C VAL A 338 -2.22 -10.40 -12.54
N SER A 339 -3.06 -11.28 -12.02
CA SER A 339 -3.67 -12.35 -12.80
C SER A 339 -4.79 -11.75 -13.66
N GLU A 340 -4.41 -11.09 -14.76
CA GLU A 340 -5.33 -10.45 -15.67
C GLU A 340 -6.21 -11.52 -16.35
N TRP A 341 -7.53 -11.29 -16.32
CA TRP A 341 -8.49 -12.27 -16.86
C TRP A 341 -8.61 -12.14 -18.38
N LYS A 342 -8.61 -13.27 -19.09
CA LYS A 342 -8.85 -13.33 -20.52
C LYS A 342 -10.24 -13.87 -20.80
N ASP A 343 -11.00 -13.22 -21.69
CA ASP A 343 -12.38 -13.61 -22.02
C ASP A 343 -12.50 -15.06 -22.48
N GLU A 344 -11.51 -15.58 -23.18
CA GLU A 344 -11.42 -16.97 -23.64
C GLU A 344 -11.40 -18.01 -22.50
N TRP A 345 -11.13 -17.58 -21.25
CA TRP A 345 -11.15 -18.46 -20.09
C TRP A 345 -12.55 -18.62 -19.48
N ASN A 346 -13.52 -17.83 -19.94
CA ASN A 346 -14.91 -17.93 -19.45
C ASN A 346 -15.56 -19.28 -19.77
N ASP A 347 -15.14 -19.92 -20.88
CA ASP A 347 -15.66 -21.20 -21.34
C ASP A 347 -15.01 -22.42 -20.65
N LYS A 348 -14.03 -22.19 -19.79
CA LYS A 348 -13.35 -23.26 -19.04
C LYS A 348 -14.15 -23.71 -17.83
N SER A 349 -13.88 -24.93 -17.37
CA SER A 349 -14.46 -25.46 -16.13
C SER A 349 -14.12 -24.58 -14.92
N ASP A 350 -14.93 -24.63 -13.87
CA ASP A 350 -14.69 -23.87 -12.63
C ASP A 350 -13.31 -24.16 -12.01
N ASP A 351 -12.85 -25.41 -12.08
CA ASP A 351 -11.57 -25.82 -11.53
C ASP A 351 -10.39 -25.25 -12.35
N GLU A 352 -10.50 -25.26 -13.69
CA GLU A 352 -9.51 -24.65 -14.57
C GLU A 352 -9.47 -23.11 -14.38
N ARG A 353 -10.63 -22.48 -14.25
CA ARG A 353 -10.73 -21.04 -13.97
C ARG A 353 -10.09 -20.66 -12.64
N ALA A 354 -10.35 -21.46 -11.60
CA ALA A 354 -9.73 -21.24 -10.29
C ALA A 354 -8.20 -21.40 -10.34
N ALA A 355 -7.70 -22.41 -11.05
CA ALA A 355 -6.25 -22.61 -11.25
C ALA A 355 -5.60 -21.44 -12.01
N LEU A 356 -6.25 -20.91 -13.06
CA LEU A 356 -5.76 -19.75 -13.79
C LEU A 356 -5.74 -18.48 -12.91
N LYS A 357 -6.77 -18.27 -12.10
CA LYS A 357 -6.84 -17.13 -11.15
C LYS A 357 -5.81 -17.20 -10.04
N ALA A 358 -5.39 -18.39 -9.64
CA ALA A 358 -4.40 -18.56 -8.57
C ALA A 358 -2.98 -18.17 -8.98
N ARG A 359 -2.67 -18.04 -10.29
CA ARG A 359 -1.38 -17.57 -10.78
C ARG A 359 -1.20 -16.09 -10.46
N GLN A 360 0.04 -15.64 -10.27
CA GLN A 360 0.33 -14.23 -10.02
C GLN A 360 0.10 -13.37 -11.27
N GLY A 361 0.33 -13.91 -12.45
CA GLY A 361 -0.06 -13.29 -13.71
C GLY A 361 1.03 -12.50 -14.40
N VAL A 362 0.71 -11.28 -14.83
CA VAL A 362 1.54 -10.40 -15.64
C VAL A 362 1.76 -9.04 -14.99
N ARG A 363 2.80 -8.32 -15.39
CA ARG A 363 3.12 -7.00 -14.86
C ARG A 363 2.01 -5.96 -15.14
N TYR A 364 1.88 -4.98 -14.25
CA TYR A 364 1.03 -3.80 -14.49
C TYR A 364 1.51 -3.00 -15.69
N PRO A 365 0.62 -2.26 -16.38
CA PRO A 365 1.02 -1.37 -17.48
C PRO A 365 2.02 -0.28 -17.09
N THR A 366 2.09 0.06 -15.80
CA THR A 366 2.99 1.08 -15.24
C THR A 366 4.27 0.49 -14.64
N GLN A 367 4.44 -0.84 -14.70
CA GLN A 367 5.67 -1.53 -14.32
C GLN A 367 6.46 -1.87 -15.59
N GLU A 368 7.67 -1.35 -15.73
CA GLU A 368 8.43 -1.43 -16.96
C GLU A 368 8.85 -2.85 -17.29
N ASP A 369 9.30 -3.62 -16.26
CA ASP A 369 9.76 -4.98 -16.51
C ASP A 369 9.58 -5.90 -15.27
N VAL A 370 9.11 -7.11 -15.51
CA VAL A 370 9.06 -8.22 -14.54
C VAL A 370 9.29 -9.50 -15.30
N ASP A 371 10.29 -10.27 -14.90
CA ASP A 371 10.53 -11.57 -15.51
C ASP A 371 11.00 -12.61 -14.48
N VAL A 372 11.06 -13.86 -14.91
CA VAL A 372 11.64 -14.97 -14.16
C VAL A 372 13.00 -15.27 -14.77
N LEU A 373 14.08 -14.96 -14.05
CA LEU A 373 15.44 -15.10 -14.51
C LEU A 373 16.19 -16.19 -13.72
N ASP A 374 17.13 -16.85 -14.37
CA ASP A 374 18.13 -17.64 -13.67
C ASP A 374 19.11 -16.68 -12.97
N PRO A 375 19.17 -16.70 -11.62
CA PRO A 375 19.99 -15.73 -10.88
C PRO A 375 21.51 -15.89 -11.10
N SER A 376 21.96 -17.00 -11.72
CA SER A 376 23.37 -17.24 -11.99
C SER A 376 23.81 -16.73 -13.37
N THR A 377 22.90 -16.72 -14.33
CA THR A 377 23.18 -16.30 -15.72
C THR A 377 22.53 -14.97 -16.09
N MET A 378 21.51 -14.54 -15.32
CA MET A 378 20.64 -13.40 -15.60
C MET A 378 19.85 -13.52 -16.91
N GLU A 379 19.73 -14.72 -17.44
CA GLU A 379 18.94 -15.01 -18.65
C GLU A 379 17.50 -15.44 -18.25
N PRO A 380 16.49 -15.08 -19.05
CA PRO A 380 15.13 -15.55 -18.82
C PRO A 380 15.03 -17.08 -18.87
N VAL A 381 14.31 -17.67 -17.91
CA VAL A 381 14.02 -19.09 -17.97
C VAL A 381 13.05 -19.42 -19.11
N PRO A 382 13.06 -20.67 -19.64
CA PRO A 382 12.06 -21.10 -20.61
C PRO A 382 10.63 -20.91 -20.09
N ALA A 383 9.72 -20.47 -20.96
CA ALA A 383 8.30 -20.34 -20.64
C ALA A 383 7.59 -21.70 -20.79
N ASP A 384 7.99 -22.70 -20.02
CA ASP A 384 7.50 -24.08 -20.05
C ASP A 384 6.57 -24.43 -18.87
N GLY A 385 6.45 -23.53 -17.85
CA GLY A 385 5.69 -23.75 -16.64
C GLY A 385 6.37 -24.70 -15.65
N GLU A 386 7.62 -25.10 -15.89
CA GLU A 386 8.36 -26.09 -15.11
C GLU A 386 9.72 -25.56 -14.63
N THR A 387 10.47 -24.88 -15.51
CA THR A 387 11.80 -24.36 -15.18
C THR A 387 11.69 -23.20 -14.20
N MET A 388 12.28 -23.36 -13.01
CA MET A 388 12.26 -22.33 -11.97
C MET A 388 13.37 -21.31 -12.17
N GLY A 389 13.04 -20.06 -11.86
CA GLY A 389 13.97 -18.95 -11.69
C GLY A 389 13.49 -18.02 -10.60
N GLU A 390 14.20 -16.91 -10.41
CA GLU A 390 13.81 -15.86 -9.47
C GLU A 390 12.97 -14.80 -10.18
N ILE A 391 11.87 -14.34 -9.54
CA ILE A 391 11.13 -13.18 -10.03
C ILE A 391 11.97 -11.94 -9.79
N MET A 392 12.24 -11.21 -10.86
CA MET A 392 13.00 -9.96 -10.78
C MET A 392 12.20 -8.79 -11.37
N PHE A 393 12.43 -7.62 -10.80
CA PHE A 393 11.71 -6.39 -11.16
C PHE A 393 12.68 -5.32 -11.65
N ARG A 394 12.23 -4.54 -12.61
CA ARG A 394 12.92 -3.34 -13.04
C ARG A 394 11.88 -2.29 -13.44
N GLY A 395 11.84 -1.16 -12.74
CA GLY A 395 10.86 -0.14 -13.06
C GLY A 395 10.71 0.96 -12.02
N ASN A 396 9.86 1.91 -12.37
CA ASN A 396 9.68 3.15 -11.61
C ASN A 396 8.88 2.98 -10.31
N THR A 397 8.21 1.84 -10.10
CA THR A 397 7.50 1.54 -8.84
C THR A 397 8.41 0.87 -7.81
N THR A 398 9.60 0.38 -8.22
CA THR A 398 10.59 -0.20 -7.31
C THR A 398 11.12 0.85 -6.33
N MET A 399 11.39 0.44 -5.11
CA MET A 399 11.89 1.27 -4.03
C MET A 399 13.14 2.08 -4.42
N LYS A 400 13.45 3.14 -3.67
CA LYS A 400 14.74 3.83 -3.79
C LYS A 400 15.91 2.99 -3.24
N GLY A 401 15.64 2.15 -2.25
CA GLY A 401 16.58 1.30 -1.57
C GLY A 401 16.19 1.11 -0.09
N TYR A 402 17.07 0.42 0.64
CA TYR A 402 16.93 0.24 2.09
C TYR A 402 17.61 1.37 2.84
N LEU A 403 16.87 2.04 3.72
CA LEU A 403 17.35 3.13 4.54
C LEU A 403 18.60 2.70 5.33
N LYS A 404 19.69 3.50 5.27
CA LYS A 404 20.96 3.27 6.00
C LYS A 404 21.55 1.87 5.78
N ASN A 405 21.28 1.25 4.64
CA ASN A 405 21.78 -0.09 4.31
C ASN A 405 22.17 -0.19 2.83
N GLU A 406 23.26 0.51 2.49
CA GLU A 406 23.81 0.62 1.14
C GLU A 406 24.17 -0.76 0.59
N LYS A 407 24.90 -1.56 1.37
CA LYS A 407 25.31 -2.90 0.96
C LYS A 407 24.13 -3.80 0.54
N THR A 408 23.11 -3.88 1.38
CA THR A 408 21.91 -4.69 1.04
C THR A 408 21.14 -4.09 -0.13
N THR A 409 21.18 -2.78 -0.32
CA THR A 409 20.57 -2.13 -1.49
C THR A 409 21.30 -2.50 -2.77
N GLU A 410 22.66 -2.46 -2.77
CA GLU A 410 23.48 -2.87 -3.91
C GLU A 410 23.27 -4.34 -4.24
N GLU A 411 23.26 -5.22 -3.23
CA GLU A 411 22.97 -6.64 -3.41
C GLU A 411 21.58 -6.89 -4.02
N ALA A 412 20.55 -6.15 -3.53
CA ALA A 412 19.18 -6.27 -4.01
C ALA A 412 18.99 -5.73 -5.43
N PHE A 413 19.85 -4.83 -5.91
CA PHE A 413 19.79 -4.23 -7.23
C PHE A 413 20.90 -4.73 -8.17
N ALA A 414 21.48 -5.88 -7.86
CA ALA A 414 22.53 -6.47 -8.68
C ALA A 414 22.08 -6.61 -10.15
N ASP A 415 23.00 -6.46 -11.07
CA ASP A 415 22.80 -6.60 -12.52
C ASP A 415 21.65 -5.75 -13.10
N GLY A 416 21.26 -4.68 -12.40
CA GLY A 416 20.23 -3.73 -12.83
C GLY A 416 18.80 -4.24 -12.67
N TRP A 417 18.60 -5.27 -11.87
CA TRP A 417 17.29 -5.82 -11.47
C TRP A 417 17.13 -5.81 -9.94
N PHE A 418 15.91 -5.63 -9.49
CA PHE A 418 15.58 -5.90 -8.09
C PHE A 418 15.31 -7.40 -7.91
N HIS A 419 16.12 -8.04 -7.08
CA HIS A 419 16.03 -9.45 -6.71
C HIS A 419 15.01 -9.65 -5.60
N SER A 420 13.88 -10.31 -5.90
CA SER A 420 12.79 -10.50 -4.95
C SER A 420 13.07 -11.58 -3.90
N GLY A 421 13.86 -12.57 -4.26
CA GLY A 421 14.05 -13.81 -3.51
C GLY A 421 12.88 -14.79 -3.62
N ASP A 422 11.86 -14.49 -4.43
CA ASP A 422 10.73 -15.40 -4.68
C ASP A 422 10.98 -16.22 -5.95
N LEU A 423 10.82 -17.54 -5.86
CA LEU A 423 11.03 -18.47 -6.97
C LEU A 423 9.71 -18.77 -7.68
N ALA A 424 9.77 -18.75 -9.00
CA ALA A 424 8.61 -18.91 -9.85
C ALA A 424 8.94 -19.67 -11.14
N VAL A 425 7.89 -20.04 -11.86
CA VAL A 425 7.94 -20.51 -13.24
C VAL A 425 7.21 -19.52 -14.15
N LYS A 426 7.60 -19.51 -15.42
CA LYS A 426 6.90 -18.74 -16.46
C LYS A 426 6.15 -19.70 -17.39
N HIS A 427 4.85 -19.46 -17.54
CA HIS A 427 3.99 -20.26 -18.43
C HIS A 427 4.11 -19.81 -19.89
N PRO A 428 3.73 -20.68 -20.86
CA PRO A 428 3.76 -20.33 -22.29
C PRO A 428 2.94 -19.10 -22.68
N ASP A 429 1.92 -18.77 -21.89
CA ASP A 429 1.07 -17.58 -22.08
C ASP A 429 1.65 -16.31 -21.43
N GLY A 430 2.88 -16.39 -20.87
CA GLY A 430 3.60 -15.29 -20.25
C GLY A 430 3.25 -15.05 -18.77
N TYR A 431 2.32 -15.82 -18.19
CA TYR A 431 1.94 -15.69 -16.78
C TYR A 431 2.98 -16.30 -15.87
N ILE A 432 3.24 -15.60 -14.76
CA ILE A 432 4.15 -16.06 -13.71
C ILE A 432 3.35 -16.79 -12.63
N GLU A 433 3.92 -17.87 -12.12
CA GLU A 433 3.38 -18.63 -10.98
C GLU A 433 4.48 -18.86 -9.95
N ILE A 434 4.28 -18.34 -8.73
CA ILE A 434 5.20 -18.55 -7.61
C ILE A 434 5.14 -19.99 -7.14
N ARG A 435 6.31 -20.56 -6.91
CA ARG A 435 6.49 -21.93 -6.38
C ARG A 435 6.95 -21.93 -4.93
N ASP A 436 7.94 -21.08 -4.59
CA ASP A 436 8.51 -21.03 -3.23
C ASP A 436 9.33 -19.73 -3.00
N ARG A 437 9.92 -19.62 -1.82
CA ARG A 437 10.95 -18.62 -1.51
C ARG A 437 12.34 -19.26 -1.51
N SER A 438 13.32 -18.60 -2.09
CA SER A 438 14.68 -19.10 -2.19
C SER A 438 15.32 -19.41 -0.82
N LYS A 439 14.90 -18.73 0.25
CA LYS A 439 15.36 -18.95 1.63
C LYS A 439 14.73 -20.15 2.32
N ASP A 440 13.61 -20.66 1.82
CA ASP A 440 12.86 -21.79 2.40
C ASP A 440 13.20 -23.12 1.70
N ILE A 441 14.13 -23.08 0.74
CA ILE A 441 14.59 -24.26 -0.02
C ILE A 441 15.88 -24.80 0.57
N ILE A 442 15.91 -26.13 0.85
CA ILE A 442 17.12 -26.87 1.18
C ILE A 442 17.57 -27.62 -0.08
N ILE A 443 18.72 -27.25 -0.63
CA ILE A 443 19.35 -27.97 -1.74
C ILE A 443 20.28 -29.04 -1.13
N SER A 444 19.95 -30.31 -1.29
CA SER A 444 20.81 -31.42 -0.89
C SER A 444 20.99 -32.41 -2.04
N GLY A 445 22.26 -32.63 -2.47
CA GLY A 445 22.60 -33.60 -3.49
C GLY A 445 21.98 -33.31 -4.87
N GLY A 446 21.78 -32.02 -5.24
CA GLY A 446 21.18 -31.62 -6.52
C GLY A 446 19.66 -31.80 -6.59
N LYS A 447 19.00 -32.10 -5.48
CA LYS A 447 17.55 -32.15 -5.34
C LYS A 447 17.06 -31.02 -4.41
N ILE A 448 15.96 -30.40 -4.82
CA ILE A 448 15.28 -29.35 -4.06
C ILE A 448 14.33 -30.03 -3.05
N PHE A 449 14.49 -29.70 -1.77
CA PHE A 449 13.58 -30.13 -0.72
C PHE A 449 12.88 -28.90 -0.12
N HIS A 450 11.55 -28.92 -0.10
CA HIS A 450 10.76 -27.89 0.58
C HIS A 450 10.79 -28.12 2.09
N GLN A 451 11.04 -27.04 2.84
CA GLN A 451 10.89 -27.10 4.29
C GLN A 451 9.38 -27.05 4.59
N LEU A 452 8.80 -28.19 4.91
CA LEU A 452 7.41 -28.26 5.42
C LEU A 452 7.32 -27.44 6.71
N LYS A 453 6.54 -26.38 6.70
CA LYS A 453 6.12 -25.61 7.89
C LYS A 453 4.92 -26.27 8.54
#